data_1d26ccc1be9d3ee86c9f16e45924d376
#
_entry.id   1d26ccc1be9d3ee86c9f16e45924d376
#
_cell.length_a   1.000
_cell.length_b   1.000
_cell.length_c   1.000
_cell.angle_alpha   90.00
_cell.angle_beta   90.00
_cell.angle_gamma   90.00
#
_symmetry.space_group_name_H-M   'P 1'
#
loop_
_entity.id
_entity.type
_entity.pdbx_description
1 polymer ?
#
loop_
_entity_poly.entity_id
_entity_poly.type
_entity_poly.pdbx_seq_one_letter_code
_entity_poly.pdbx_strand_id
1 'polypeptide(L)'
;MKKISFTMSLCMGLMMSFALSLTGNLLSGRFAFPTFLLSFAGSFVLSIIIGLIVPMKPLSDKVCGKFGATQGTIKARVISSILSSLIYTPVLTTVMVLMMTSMAGMNIDRQITEKQTELNTLTQECETMQAEIGSLEAQLAELAEDAPQRAGIEQGLSEKKAAVGEMQKGMGELNGAISGMTAGKPTFLRAWPLSLAVSIVVGFVLSFIFQPMILKVVMKKYGIEI
;
A
#
# COMPACT_ATOMS: atom_id res chain seq x y z
N MET A 1 33.17 -18.40 12.41
CA MET A 1 32.67 -18.00 11.07
C MET A 1 31.17 -17.87 11.00
N LYS A 2 30.33 -18.80 11.51
CA LYS A 2 28.85 -18.69 11.47
C LYS A 2 28.28 -17.43 12.15
N LYS A 3 28.82 -17.05 13.33
CA LYS A 3 28.38 -15.84 14.06
C LYS A 3 28.65 -14.53 13.29
N ILE A 4 29.79 -14.41 12.63
CA ILE A 4 30.16 -13.23 11.83
C ILE A 4 29.24 -13.10 10.61
N SER A 5 29.02 -14.21 9.90
CA SER A 5 28.10 -14.25 8.75
C SER A 5 26.67 -13.87 9.15
N PHE A 6 26.20 -14.37 10.29
CA PHE A 6 24.86 -14.03 10.82
C PHE A 6 24.76 -12.54 11.18
N THR A 7 25.74 -12.00 11.93
CA THR A 7 25.73 -10.57 12.30
C THR A 7 25.79 -9.68 11.06
N MET A 8 26.57 -10.06 10.07
CA MET A 8 26.67 -9.32 8.80
C MET A 8 25.33 -9.35 8.03
N SER A 9 24.69 -10.51 7.94
CA SER A 9 23.36 -10.64 7.31
C SER A 9 22.29 -9.84 8.06
N LEU A 10 22.34 -9.81 9.38
CA LEU A 10 21.42 -9.04 10.20
C LEU A 10 21.55 -7.53 9.96
N CYS A 11 22.80 -7.02 9.99
CA CYS A 11 23.07 -5.60 9.74
C CYS A 11 22.67 -5.18 8.31
N MET A 12 23.02 -6.00 7.32
CA MET A 12 22.63 -5.75 5.92
C MET A 12 21.12 -5.81 5.75
N GLY A 13 20.46 -6.79 6.35
CA GLY A 13 19.01 -6.93 6.33
C GLY A 13 18.30 -5.73 6.93
N LEU A 14 18.78 -5.24 8.07
CA LEU A 14 18.23 -4.06 8.74
C LEU A 14 18.32 -2.81 7.84
N MET A 15 19.50 -2.56 7.27
CA MET A 15 19.75 -1.41 6.39
C MET A 15 18.90 -1.48 5.12
N MET A 16 18.86 -2.63 4.47
CA MET A 16 18.08 -2.84 3.24
C MET A 16 16.57 -2.71 3.51
N SER A 17 16.09 -3.31 4.60
CA SER A 17 14.68 -3.21 4.99
C SER A 17 14.26 -1.78 5.30
N PHE A 18 15.10 -1.02 6.02
CA PHE A 18 14.85 0.39 6.30
C PHE A 18 14.75 1.21 5.01
N ALA A 19 15.76 1.08 4.15
CA ALA A 19 15.82 1.86 2.92
C ALA A 19 14.71 1.51 1.93
N LEU A 20 14.41 0.23 1.75
CA LEU A 20 13.33 -0.20 0.85
C LEU A 20 11.95 0.20 1.39
N SER A 21 11.74 0.11 2.71
CA SER A 21 10.50 0.57 3.34
C SER A 21 10.34 2.08 3.21
N LEU A 22 11.40 2.85 3.39
CA LEU A 22 11.39 4.30 3.20
C LEU A 22 11.09 4.66 1.74
N THR A 23 11.81 4.05 0.81
CA THR A 23 11.61 4.27 -0.65
C THR A 23 10.19 3.91 -1.07
N GLY A 24 9.66 2.77 -0.63
CA GLY A 24 8.30 2.34 -0.94
C GLY A 24 7.23 3.32 -0.42
N ASN A 25 7.38 3.80 0.82
CA ASN A 25 6.46 4.78 1.39
C ASN A 25 6.56 6.14 0.68
N LEU A 26 7.76 6.59 0.30
CA LEU A 26 7.92 7.83 -0.46
C LEU A 26 7.33 7.73 -1.88
N LEU A 27 7.53 6.61 -2.57
CA LEU A 27 6.95 6.38 -3.90
C LEU A 27 5.43 6.31 -3.88
N SER A 28 4.83 5.85 -2.78
CA SER A 28 3.37 5.81 -2.63
C SER A 28 2.72 7.18 -2.48
N GLY A 29 3.51 8.24 -2.30
CA GLY A 29 3.04 9.62 -2.11
C GLY A 29 2.27 9.85 -0.80
N ARG A 30 2.17 8.84 0.07
CA ARG A 30 1.45 8.90 1.35
C ARG A 30 2.33 8.36 2.46
N PHE A 31 3.24 9.21 2.96
CA PHE A 31 4.06 8.82 4.09
C PHE A 31 3.22 8.85 5.38
N ALA A 32 2.95 7.67 5.92
CA ALA A 32 2.34 7.50 7.25
C ALA A 32 3.30 6.70 8.13
N PHE A 33 3.70 7.27 9.26
CA PHE A 33 4.66 6.64 10.17
C PHE A 33 4.27 5.23 10.64
N PRO A 34 2.99 4.95 11.00
CA PRO A 34 2.57 3.60 11.35
C PRO A 34 2.72 2.59 10.19
N THR A 35 2.37 3.00 8.98
CA THR A 35 2.50 2.17 7.78
C THR A 35 3.97 1.88 7.45
N PHE A 36 4.82 2.91 7.60
CA PHE A 36 6.26 2.75 7.46
C PHE A 36 6.82 1.73 8.47
N LEU A 37 6.46 1.86 9.75
CA LEU A 37 6.95 0.98 10.82
C LEU A 37 6.53 -0.48 10.58
N LEU A 38 5.29 -0.70 10.17
CA LEU A 38 4.77 -2.03 9.86
C LEU A 38 5.47 -2.64 8.63
N SER A 39 5.66 -1.85 7.57
CA SER A 39 6.40 -2.26 6.36
C SER A 39 7.86 -2.59 6.69
N PHE A 40 8.50 -1.76 7.51
CA PHE A 40 9.86 -1.97 7.95
C PHE A 40 10.00 -3.26 8.79
N ALA A 41 9.13 -3.46 9.78
CA ALA A 41 9.15 -4.67 10.61
C ALA A 41 8.95 -5.93 9.77
N GLY A 42 7.96 -5.93 8.86
CA GLY A 42 7.69 -7.05 7.96
C GLY A 42 8.86 -7.35 7.02
N SER A 43 9.44 -6.34 6.38
CA SER A 43 10.59 -6.51 5.48
C SER A 43 11.85 -6.92 6.24
N PHE A 44 12.03 -6.48 7.49
CA PHE A 44 13.16 -6.88 8.32
C PHE A 44 13.08 -8.37 8.71
N VAL A 45 11.92 -8.84 9.17
CA VAL A 45 11.71 -10.27 9.44
C VAL A 45 11.98 -11.11 8.19
N LEU A 46 11.44 -10.68 7.06
CA LEU A 46 11.65 -11.38 5.79
C LEU A 46 13.13 -11.39 5.39
N SER A 47 13.86 -10.28 5.57
CA SER A 47 15.30 -10.20 5.26
C SER A 47 16.13 -11.15 6.11
N ILE A 48 15.74 -11.36 7.38
CA ILE A 48 16.38 -12.36 8.25
C ILE A 48 16.15 -13.77 7.70
N ILE A 49 14.91 -14.08 7.33
CA ILE A 49 14.57 -15.39 6.76
C ILE A 49 15.37 -15.65 5.49
N ILE A 50 15.44 -14.69 4.58
CA ILE A 50 16.25 -14.82 3.34
C ILE A 50 17.72 -14.99 3.68
N GLY A 51 18.25 -14.21 4.62
CA GLY A 51 19.64 -14.30 5.07
C GLY A 51 20.03 -15.63 5.71
N LEU A 52 19.06 -16.33 6.32
CA LEU A 52 19.25 -17.68 6.85
C LEU A 52 19.21 -18.75 5.74
N ILE A 53 18.34 -18.59 4.75
CA ILE A 53 18.17 -19.54 3.64
C ILE A 53 19.30 -19.41 2.61
N VAL A 54 19.68 -18.17 2.28
CA VAL A 54 20.69 -17.87 1.24
C VAL A 54 22.01 -17.53 1.89
N PRO A 55 23.00 -18.43 1.89
CA PRO A 55 24.34 -18.15 2.43
C PRO A 55 25.11 -17.22 1.46
N MET A 56 24.92 -15.91 1.62
CA MET A 56 25.46 -14.89 0.70
C MET A 56 26.99 -14.91 0.55
N LYS A 57 27.71 -15.17 1.65
CA LYS A 57 29.17 -15.17 1.60
C LYS A 57 29.74 -16.27 0.67
N PRO A 58 29.42 -17.56 0.84
CA PRO A 58 29.91 -18.59 -0.08
C PRO A 58 29.41 -18.41 -1.52
N LEU A 59 28.23 -17.83 -1.72
CA LEU A 59 27.71 -17.54 -3.04
C LEU A 59 28.51 -16.41 -3.71
N SER A 60 28.75 -15.33 -2.99
CA SER A 60 29.57 -14.20 -3.45
C SER A 60 31.02 -14.66 -3.75
N ASP A 61 31.62 -15.47 -2.88
CA ASP A 61 32.98 -15.99 -3.08
C ASP A 61 33.07 -16.87 -4.34
N LYS A 62 32.10 -17.73 -4.59
CA LYS A 62 32.03 -18.55 -5.81
C LYS A 62 31.89 -17.70 -7.07
N VAL A 63 31.03 -16.70 -7.05
CA VAL A 63 30.82 -15.81 -8.22
C VAL A 63 32.05 -14.94 -8.45
N CYS A 64 32.62 -14.33 -7.41
CA CYS A 64 33.85 -13.55 -7.52
C CYS A 64 35.03 -14.41 -8.06
N GLY A 65 35.14 -15.65 -7.60
CA GLY A 65 36.15 -16.59 -8.11
C GLY A 65 36.00 -16.88 -9.61
N LYS A 66 34.78 -17.05 -10.10
CA LYS A 66 34.52 -17.26 -11.55
C LYS A 66 34.92 -16.04 -12.40
N PHE A 67 34.76 -14.83 -11.86
CA PHE A 67 35.15 -13.59 -12.54
C PHE A 67 36.58 -13.13 -12.26
N GLY A 68 37.38 -13.94 -11.59
CA GLY A 68 38.79 -13.64 -11.26
C GLY A 68 38.96 -12.44 -10.32
N ALA A 69 37.92 -12.12 -9.54
CA ALA A 69 37.92 -10.99 -8.61
C ALA A 69 38.41 -11.46 -7.23
N THR A 70 39.55 -10.94 -6.81
CA THR A 70 40.10 -11.20 -5.47
C THR A 70 39.37 -10.39 -4.41
N GLN A 71 39.17 -10.98 -3.23
CA GLN A 71 38.53 -10.30 -2.10
C GLN A 71 39.26 -8.99 -1.78
N GLY A 72 38.47 -7.93 -1.47
CA GLY A 72 39.01 -6.59 -1.20
C GLY A 72 39.12 -5.67 -2.42
N THR A 73 39.02 -6.17 -3.64
CA THR A 73 39.02 -5.35 -4.85
C THR A 73 37.66 -4.68 -5.12
N ILE A 74 37.70 -3.55 -5.85
CA ILE A 74 36.46 -2.86 -6.30
C ILE A 74 35.61 -3.80 -7.14
N LYS A 75 36.22 -4.63 -8.00
CA LYS A 75 35.52 -5.64 -8.81
C LYS A 75 34.70 -6.60 -7.93
N ALA A 76 35.32 -7.14 -6.88
CA ALA A 76 34.65 -8.04 -5.95
C ALA A 76 33.47 -7.35 -5.22
N ARG A 77 33.61 -6.06 -4.86
CA ARG A 77 32.55 -5.25 -4.25
C ARG A 77 31.36 -5.06 -5.21
N VAL A 78 31.63 -4.68 -6.44
CA VAL A 78 30.60 -4.50 -7.46
C VAL A 78 29.83 -5.80 -7.68
N ILE A 79 30.53 -6.92 -7.89
CA ILE A 79 29.92 -8.24 -8.10
C ILE A 79 29.05 -8.64 -6.89
N SER A 80 29.60 -8.48 -5.68
CA SER A 80 28.89 -8.81 -4.44
C SER A 80 27.63 -7.93 -4.24
N SER A 81 27.72 -6.63 -4.57
CA SER A 81 26.60 -5.70 -4.46
C SER A 81 25.50 -5.99 -5.49
N ILE A 82 25.88 -6.30 -6.73
CA ILE A 82 24.95 -6.73 -7.78
C ILE A 82 24.24 -8.02 -7.35
N LEU A 83 25.01 -9.01 -6.88
CA LEU A 83 24.47 -10.31 -6.45
C LEU A 83 23.51 -10.14 -5.27
N SER A 84 23.90 -9.34 -4.28
CA SER A 84 23.07 -9.02 -3.13
C SER A 84 21.77 -8.33 -3.55
N SER A 85 21.87 -7.29 -4.37
CA SER A 85 20.70 -6.58 -4.89
C SER A 85 19.79 -7.49 -5.71
N LEU A 86 20.36 -8.33 -6.57
CA LEU A 86 19.58 -9.23 -7.44
C LEU A 86 18.83 -10.33 -6.67
N ILE A 87 19.33 -10.74 -5.52
CA ILE A 87 18.68 -11.78 -4.69
C ILE A 87 17.71 -11.19 -3.69
N TYR A 88 18.16 -10.20 -2.89
CA TYR A 88 17.33 -9.66 -1.82
C TYR A 88 16.21 -8.74 -2.34
N THR A 89 16.54 -7.88 -3.29
CA THR A 89 15.62 -6.83 -3.71
C THR A 89 14.35 -7.35 -4.36
N PRO A 90 14.38 -8.31 -5.31
CA PRO A 90 13.14 -8.81 -5.92
C PRO A 90 12.21 -9.45 -4.91
N VAL A 91 12.76 -10.26 -3.99
CA VAL A 91 11.93 -10.95 -2.98
C VAL A 91 11.33 -9.94 -2.01
N LEU A 92 12.16 -9.05 -1.45
CA LEU A 92 11.69 -8.01 -0.52
C LEU A 92 10.67 -7.08 -1.17
N THR A 93 10.96 -6.60 -2.39
CA THR A 93 10.04 -5.71 -3.12
C THR A 93 8.72 -6.40 -3.46
N THR A 94 8.76 -7.66 -3.90
CA THR A 94 7.55 -8.42 -4.21
C THR A 94 6.65 -8.53 -2.99
N VAL A 95 7.20 -8.94 -1.85
CA VAL A 95 6.42 -9.08 -0.61
C VAL A 95 5.93 -7.72 -0.10
N MET A 96 6.79 -6.69 -0.16
CA MET A 96 6.38 -5.34 0.24
C MET A 96 5.25 -4.79 -0.64
N VAL A 97 5.37 -4.89 -1.96
CA VAL A 97 4.32 -4.41 -2.88
C VAL A 97 3.04 -5.21 -2.66
N LEU A 98 3.13 -6.53 -2.43
CA LEU A 98 1.98 -7.36 -2.11
C LEU A 98 1.31 -6.91 -0.80
N MET A 99 2.08 -6.70 0.27
CA MET A 99 1.54 -6.20 1.55
C MET A 99 0.91 -4.82 1.39
N MET A 100 1.60 -3.88 0.75
CA MET A 100 1.10 -2.51 0.59
C MET A 100 -0.16 -2.45 -0.28
N THR A 101 -0.20 -3.20 -1.39
CA THR A 101 -1.39 -3.24 -2.24
C THR A 101 -2.56 -3.94 -1.56
N SER A 102 -2.31 -4.99 -0.77
CA SER A 102 -3.35 -5.66 0.02
C SER A 102 -3.91 -4.74 1.12
N MET A 103 -3.05 -4.06 1.87
CA MET A 103 -3.48 -3.13 2.92
C MET A 103 -4.22 -1.91 2.34
N ALA A 104 -3.70 -1.34 1.26
CA ALA A 104 -4.38 -0.24 0.57
C ALA A 104 -5.72 -0.70 -0.01
N GLY A 105 -5.77 -1.91 -0.58
CA GLY A 105 -7.01 -2.53 -1.05
C GLY A 105 -8.04 -2.68 0.07
N MET A 106 -7.67 -3.24 1.22
CA MET A 106 -8.56 -3.40 2.37
C MET A 106 -9.12 -2.07 2.89
N ASN A 107 -8.28 -1.02 2.94
CA ASN A 107 -8.73 0.30 3.35
C ASN A 107 -9.72 0.92 2.36
N ILE A 108 -9.49 0.74 1.06
CA ILE A 108 -10.40 1.20 0.01
C ILE A 108 -11.70 0.40 0.06
N ASP A 109 -11.63 -0.92 0.22
CA ASP A 109 -12.79 -1.78 0.33
C ASP A 109 -13.67 -1.40 1.53
N ARG A 110 -13.06 -1.07 2.68
CA ARG A 110 -13.78 -0.57 3.84
C ARG A 110 -14.49 0.75 3.54
N GLN A 111 -13.82 1.72 2.92
CA GLN A 111 -14.43 2.99 2.54
C GLN A 111 -15.56 2.80 1.52
N ILE A 112 -15.41 1.88 0.56
CA ILE A 112 -16.46 1.52 -0.40
C ILE A 112 -17.65 0.92 0.36
N THR A 113 -17.41 0.01 1.30
CA THR A 113 -18.51 -0.61 2.10
C THR A 113 -19.24 0.43 2.94
N GLU A 114 -18.52 1.35 3.59
CA GLU A 114 -19.12 2.45 4.36
C GLU A 114 -20.02 3.33 3.48
N LYS A 115 -19.49 3.75 2.31
CA LYS A 115 -20.27 4.56 1.35
C LYS A 115 -21.44 3.79 0.71
N GLN A 116 -21.29 2.51 0.51
CA GLN A 116 -22.35 1.65 0.00
C GLN A 116 -23.49 1.48 1.01
N THR A 117 -23.14 1.42 2.30
CA THR A 117 -24.13 1.41 3.38
C THR A 117 -24.89 2.75 3.44
N GLU A 118 -24.18 3.86 3.34
CA GLU A 118 -24.77 5.20 3.26
C GLU A 118 -25.71 5.34 2.05
N LEU A 119 -25.27 4.87 0.88
CA LEU A 119 -26.08 4.85 -0.33
C LEU A 119 -27.37 4.03 -0.17
N ASN A 120 -27.26 2.84 0.45
CA ASN A 120 -28.44 1.99 0.71
C ASN A 120 -29.41 2.67 1.68
N THR A 121 -28.93 3.36 2.71
CA THR A 121 -29.77 4.11 3.65
C THR A 121 -30.51 5.23 2.94
N LEU A 122 -29.78 6.05 2.16
CA LEU A 122 -30.40 7.13 1.37
C LEU A 122 -31.40 6.60 0.36
N THR A 123 -31.16 5.44 -0.24
CA THR A 123 -32.10 4.80 -1.17
C THR A 123 -33.41 4.44 -0.45
N GLN A 124 -33.29 3.83 0.74
CA GLN A 124 -34.46 3.45 1.53
C GLN A 124 -35.25 4.66 2.02
N GLU A 125 -34.56 5.73 2.45
CA GLU A 125 -35.21 7.00 2.83
C GLU A 125 -35.89 7.64 1.64
N CYS A 126 -35.28 7.62 0.45
CA CYS A 126 -35.86 8.14 -0.78
C CYS A 126 -37.11 7.36 -1.19
N GLU A 127 -37.10 6.02 -1.11
CA GLU A 127 -38.25 5.16 -1.38
C GLU A 127 -39.41 5.45 -0.40
N THR A 128 -39.11 5.59 0.88
CA THR A 128 -40.08 5.92 1.92
C THR A 128 -40.73 7.28 1.63
N MET A 129 -39.91 8.29 1.32
CA MET A 129 -40.40 9.63 1.02
C MET A 129 -41.23 9.68 -0.29
N GLN A 130 -40.85 8.87 -1.29
CA GLN A 130 -41.67 8.72 -2.52
C GLN A 130 -43.02 8.08 -2.24
N ALA A 131 -43.10 7.09 -1.35
CA ALA A 131 -44.34 6.50 -0.92
C ALA A 131 -45.24 7.51 -0.19
N GLU A 132 -44.66 8.35 0.67
CA GLU A 132 -45.39 9.44 1.35
C GLU A 132 -45.87 10.51 0.36
N ILE A 133 -45.05 10.86 -0.65
CA ILE A 133 -45.47 11.76 -1.74
C ILE A 133 -46.68 11.17 -2.45
N GLY A 134 -46.67 9.88 -2.82
CA GLY A 134 -47.79 9.21 -3.46
C GLY A 134 -49.09 9.25 -2.62
N SER A 135 -48.95 9.08 -1.28
CA SER A 135 -50.08 9.17 -0.38
C SER A 135 -50.66 10.59 -0.28
N LEU A 136 -49.80 11.62 -0.27
CA LEU A 136 -50.23 13.02 -0.26
C LEU A 136 -50.89 13.42 -1.59
N GLU A 137 -50.37 12.93 -2.72
CA GLU A 137 -50.99 13.14 -4.04
C GLU A 137 -52.36 12.52 -4.12
N ALA A 138 -52.57 11.31 -3.58
CA ALA A 138 -53.88 10.67 -3.50
C ALA A 138 -54.85 11.47 -2.63
N GLN A 139 -54.40 11.95 -1.45
CA GLN A 139 -55.24 12.81 -0.59
C GLN A 139 -55.60 14.12 -1.29
N LEU A 140 -54.66 14.72 -2.04
CA LEU A 140 -54.93 15.95 -2.78
C LEU A 140 -56.00 15.76 -3.89
N ALA A 141 -55.97 14.57 -4.52
CA ALA A 141 -56.96 14.25 -5.58
C ALA A 141 -58.40 14.04 -5.04
N GLU A 142 -58.52 13.64 -3.78
CA GLU A 142 -59.85 13.47 -3.13
C GLU A 142 -60.41 14.78 -2.55
N LEU A 143 -59.58 15.81 -2.35
CA LEU A 143 -59.99 17.09 -1.78
C LEU A 143 -60.60 18.03 -2.85
N ALA A 144 -61.68 18.71 -2.48
CA ALA A 144 -62.25 19.76 -3.31
C ALA A 144 -61.28 20.93 -3.52
N GLU A 145 -61.40 21.65 -4.65
CA GLU A 145 -60.43 22.71 -5.02
C GLU A 145 -60.39 23.89 -4.04
N ASP A 146 -61.43 24.13 -3.33
CA ASP A 146 -61.63 25.22 -2.35
C ASP A 146 -61.40 24.78 -0.90
N ALA A 147 -60.95 23.55 -0.65
CA ALA A 147 -60.71 23.05 0.68
C ALA A 147 -59.51 23.77 1.35
N PRO A 148 -59.69 24.33 2.58
CA PRO A 148 -58.62 25.09 3.26
C PRO A 148 -57.38 24.27 3.57
N GLN A 149 -57.48 22.96 3.57
CA GLN A 149 -56.36 22.03 3.83
C GLN A 149 -55.46 21.79 2.61
N ARG A 150 -55.95 22.11 1.40
CA ARG A 150 -55.29 21.86 0.14
C ARG A 150 -53.94 22.57 0.05
N ALA A 151 -53.86 23.83 0.41
CA ALA A 151 -52.65 24.64 0.36
C ALA A 151 -51.54 24.07 1.25
N GLY A 152 -51.85 23.53 2.45
CA GLY A 152 -50.88 22.90 3.33
C GLY A 152 -50.31 21.59 2.76
N ILE A 153 -51.17 20.78 2.11
CA ILE A 153 -50.74 19.54 1.48
C ILE A 153 -49.88 19.82 0.25
N GLU A 154 -50.22 20.81 -0.57
CA GLU A 154 -49.42 21.24 -1.74
C GLU A 154 -48.02 21.75 -1.32
N GLN A 155 -47.95 22.53 -0.24
CA GLN A 155 -46.67 22.97 0.30
C GLN A 155 -45.83 21.78 0.79
N GLY A 156 -46.39 20.88 1.60
CA GLY A 156 -45.71 19.70 2.09
C GLY A 156 -45.23 18.75 0.95
N LEU A 157 -46.04 18.64 -0.11
CA LEU A 157 -45.68 17.88 -1.30
C LEU A 157 -44.49 18.51 -2.05
N SER A 158 -44.51 19.84 -2.18
CA SER A 158 -43.38 20.57 -2.81
C SER A 158 -42.07 20.40 -2.03
N GLU A 159 -42.11 20.53 -0.70
CA GLU A 159 -40.97 20.35 0.17
C GLU A 159 -40.40 18.92 0.09
N LYS A 160 -41.29 17.91 0.12
CA LYS A 160 -40.88 16.50 -0.01
C LYS A 160 -40.28 16.17 -1.39
N LYS A 161 -40.86 16.70 -2.47
CA LYS A 161 -40.31 16.55 -3.83
C LYS A 161 -38.94 17.20 -3.95
N ALA A 162 -38.70 18.36 -3.35
CA ALA A 162 -37.41 19.01 -3.31
C ALA A 162 -36.38 18.16 -2.54
N ALA A 163 -36.76 17.63 -1.38
CA ALA A 163 -35.89 16.76 -0.56
C ALA A 163 -35.49 15.46 -1.31
N VAL A 164 -36.45 14.82 -2.01
CA VAL A 164 -36.15 13.67 -2.87
C VAL A 164 -35.13 14.02 -3.98
N GLY A 165 -35.27 15.21 -4.58
CA GLY A 165 -34.31 15.69 -5.58
C GLY A 165 -32.91 15.85 -5.03
N GLU A 166 -32.77 16.40 -3.83
CA GLU A 166 -31.44 16.51 -3.15
C GLU A 166 -30.86 15.14 -2.78
N MET A 167 -31.71 14.21 -2.28
CA MET A 167 -31.28 12.85 -1.99
C MET A 167 -30.79 12.14 -3.25
N GLN A 168 -31.47 12.25 -4.36
CA GLN A 168 -31.07 11.65 -5.64
C GLN A 168 -29.74 12.21 -6.13
N LYS A 169 -29.50 13.51 -5.97
CA LYS A 169 -28.21 14.12 -6.27
C LYS A 169 -27.11 13.56 -5.38
N GLY A 170 -27.34 13.48 -4.07
CA GLY A 170 -26.40 12.88 -3.11
C GLY A 170 -26.06 11.43 -3.44
N MET A 171 -27.07 10.62 -3.82
CA MET A 171 -26.84 9.25 -4.29
C MET A 171 -25.98 9.19 -5.55
N GLY A 172 -26.15 10.12 -6.49
CA GLY A 172 -25.32 10.24 -7.69
C GLY A 172 -23.87 10.54 -7.36
N GLU A 173 -23.61 11.46 -6.44
CA GLU A 173 -22.27 11.81 -5.97
C GLU A 173 -21.59 10.64 -5.24
N LEU A 174 -22.31 9.93 -4.36
CA LEU A 174 -21.82 8.73 -3.68
C LEU A 174 -21.46 7.62 -4.66
N ASN A 175 -22.30 7.37 -5.64
CA ASN A 175 -22.08 6.35 -6.66
C ASN A 175 -20.85 6.69 -7.53
N GLY A 176 -20.71 7.97 -7.89
CA GLY A 176 -19.50 8.48 -8.57
C GLY A 176 -18.23 8.30 -7.73
N ALA A 177 -18.30 8.58 -6.43
CA ALA A 177 -17.18 8.39 -5.51
C ALA A 177 -16.79 6.90 -5.36
N ILE A 178 -17.76 6.00 -5.23
CA ILE A 178 -17.54 4.54 -5.17
C ILE A 178 -16.90 4.05 -6.46
N SER A 179 -17.38 4.48 -7.61
CA SER A 179 -16.81 4.12 -8.92
C SER A 179 -15.37 4.62 -9.07
N GLY A 180 -15.10 5.86 -8.65
CA GLY A 180 -13.77 6.44 -8.65
C GLY A 180 -12.79 5.69 -7.75
N MET A 181 -13.21 5.30 -6.55
CA MET A 181 -12.40 4.50 -5.62
C MET A 181 -12.12 3.11 -6.17
N THR A 182 -13.10 2.47 -6.78
CA THR A 182 -12.94 1.15 -7.41
C THR A 182 -11.96 1.19 -8.57
N ALA A 183 -12.06 2.19 -9.45
CA ALA A 183 -11.15 2.38 -10.58
C ALA A 183 -9.71 2.75 -10.14
N GLY A 184 -9.58 3.48 -9.04
CA GLY A 184 -8.30 3.91 -8.46
C GLY A 184 -7.63 2.87 -7.57
N LYS A 185 -8.22 1.70 -7.36
CA LYS A 185 -7.67 0.66 -6.48
C LYS A 185 -6.30 0.20 -6.98
N PRO A 186 -5.25 0.24 -6.15
CA PRO A 186 -3.91 -0.15 -6.56
C PRO A 186 -3.87 -1.66 -6.83
N THR A 187 -3.35 -2.04 -8.01
CA THR A 187 -3.14 -3.43 -8.36
C THR A 187 -1.66 -3.78 -8.26
N PHE A 188 -1.36 -5.00 -7.79
CA PHE A 188 0.00 -5.52 -7.72
C PHE A 188 0.74 -5.41 -9.05
N LEU A 189 0.12 -5.87 -10.14
CA LEU A 189 0.73 -5.89 -11.46
C LEU A 189 1.11 -4.50 -12.00
N ARG A 190 0.40 -3.45 -11.59
CA ARG A 190 0.69 -2.08 -12.01
C ARG A 190 1.80 -1.45 -11.15
N ALA A 191 1.82 -1.74 -9.86
CA ALA A 191 2.79 -1.16 -8.93
C ALA A 191 4.15 -1.89 -8.95
N TRP A 192 4.16 -3.20 -9.15
CA TRP A 192 5.33 -4.07 -9.01
C TRP A 192 6.50 -3.73 -9.95
N PRO A 193 6.33 -3.55 -11.28
CA PRO A 193 7.47 -3.36 -12.18
C PRO A 193 8.27 -2.09 -11.87
N LEU A 194 7.57 -0.98 -11.61
CA LEU A 194 8.22 0.28 -11.29
C LEU A 194 8.91 0.20 -9.92
N SER A 195 8.24 -0.35 -8.92
CA SER A 195 8.82 -0.53 -7.59
C SER A 195 10.04 -1.44 -7.63
N LEU A 196 10.01 -2.51 -8.44
CA LEU A 196 11.13 -3.42 -8.61
C LEU A 196 12.33 -2.71 -9.24
N ALA A 197 12.13 -1.96 -10.33
CA ALA A 197 13.20 -1.24 -11.02
C ALA A 197 13.89 -0.23 -10.07
N VAL A 198 13.11 0.59 -9.38
CA VAL A 198 13.64 1.57 -8.41
C VAL A 198 14.35 0.86 -7.27
N SER A 199 13.76 -0.19 -6.72
CA SER A 199 14.34 -0.94 -5.59
C SER A 199 15.66 -1.60 -5.95
N ILE A 200 15.82 -2.13 -7.17
CA ILE A 200 17.10 -2.72 -7.62
C ILE A 200 18.19 -1.65 -7.63
N VAL A 201 17.91 -0.47 -8.17
CA VAL A 201 18.89 0.63 -8.21
C VAL A 201 19.26 1.07 -6.78
N VAL A 202 18.26 1.32 -5.95
CA VAL A 202 18.47 1.72 -4.54
C VAL A 202 19.22 0.63 -3.77
N GLY A 203 18.80 -0.62 -3.92
CA GLY A 203 19.45 -1.77 -3.28
C GLY A 203 20.90 -1.94 -3.70
N PHE A 204 21.21 -1.74 -4.98
CA PHE A 204 22.59 -1.76 -5.47
C PHE A 204 23.46 -0.66 -4.86
N VAL A 205 22.98 0.60 -4.92
CA VAL A 205 23.71 1.75 -4.37
C VAL A 205 23.96 1.57 -2.88
N LEU A 206 22.96 1.17 -2.13
CA LEU A 206 23.10 0.96 -0.68
C LEU A 206 24.04 -0.21 -0.35
N SER A 207 23.90 -1.34 -1.05
CA SER A 207 24.83 -2.46 -0.86
C SER A 207 26.27 -2.06 -1.15
N PHE A 208 26.49 -1.30 -2.23
CA PHE A 208 27.82 -0.85 -2.61
C PHE A 208 28.47 0.07 -1.57
N ILE A 209 27.68 0.98 -0.97
CA ILE A 209 28.16 1.94 0.04
C ILE A 209 28.33 1.26 1.40
N PHE A 210 27.28 0.57 1.87
CA PHE A 210 27.22 0.12 3.26
C PHE A 210 27.87 -1.24 3.51
N GLN A 211 27.93 -2.13 2.52
CA GLN A 211 28.53 -3.45 2.68
C GLN A 211 29.99 -3.38 3.19
N PRO A 212 30.88 -2.54 2.64
CA PRO A 212 32.25 -2.44 3.16
C PRO A 212 32.31 -1.82 4.56
N MET A 213 31.40 -0.88 4.89
CA MET A 213 31.33 -0.27 6.22
C MET A 213 30.88 -1.29 7.26
N ILE A 214 29.81 -2.03 6.97
CA ILE A 214 29.29 -3.09 7.85
C ILE A 214 30.37 -4.18 8.05
N LEU A 215 31.05 -4.57 6.96
CA LEU A 215 32.13 -5.54 7.04
C LEU A 215 33.21 -5.08 8.01
N LYS A 216 33.69 -3.84 7.89
CA LYS A 216 34.71 -3.28 8.80
C LYS A 216 34.26 -3.27 10.27
N VAL A 217 33.01 -2.84 10.52
CA VAL A 217 32.45 -2.78 11.88
C VAL A 217 32.31 -4.19 12.49
N VAL A 218 31.80 -5.13 11.70
CA VAL A 218 31.64 -6.52 12.16
C VAL A 218 32.97 -7.18 12.41
N MET A 219 33.94 -7.05 11.50
CA MET A 219 35.29 -7.64 11.66
C MET A 219 36.03 -7.08 12.88
N LYS A 220 35.94 -5.74 13.08
CA LYS A 220 36.50 -5.09 14.27
C LYS A 220 35.89 -5.63 15.56
N LYS A 221 34.54 -5.83 15.58
CA LYS A 221 33.82 -6.40 16.74
C LYS A 221 34.30 -7.80 17.10
N TYR A 222 34.75 -8.58 16.13
CA TYR A 222 35.22 -9.96 16.33
C TYR A 222 36.75 -10.06 16.38
N GLY A 223 37.48 -8.93 16.48
CA GLY A 223 38.95 -8.91 16.64
C GLY A 223 39.72 -9.38 15.41
N ILE A 224 39.14 -9.28 14.21
CA ILE A 224 39.78 -9.67 12.96
C ILE A 224 40.24 -8.39 12.25
N GLU A 225 41.53 -8.21 12.12
CA GLU A 225 42.14 -7.14 11.31
C GLU A 225 41.94 -7.41 9.81
N ILE A 226 41.65 -6.33 9.05
CA ILE A 226 41.47 -6.38 7.59
C ILE A 226 42.63 -5.64 6.95
#